data_d5e8d6a02e411815f7ffa1246b78f373
#
_entry.id   d5e8d6a02e411815f7ffa1246b78f373
#
_cell.length_a   1.000
_cell.length_b   1.000
_cell.length_c   1.000
_cell.angle_alpha   90.00
_cell.angle_beta   90.00
_cell.angle_gamma   90.00
#
_symmetry.space_group_name_H-M   'P 1'
#
loop_
_entity.id
_entity.type
_entity.pdbx_description
1 polymer ?
#
loop_
_entity_poly.entity_id
_entity_poly.type
_entity_poly.pdbx_seq_one_letter_code
_entity_poly.pdbx_strand_id
1 'polypeptide(L)'
;MYTHLFKDAQKPYFLDLLIYAARSNKQLDAVQKLVINACCTEMGMPLCDYQAAHTLEEVLQSLRDGTTPQERRMMFTELMGVLIVDGEIDEDEEGFVMQVEEAFGLTEAEAEGLLTESIAIMDAYNRLTSMIYKA
;
A
#
# COMPACT_ATOMS: atom_id res chain seq x y z
N MET A 1 7.62 -5.79 0.87
CA MET A 1 7.89 -6.70 2.00
C MET A 1 7.10 -8.01 1.87
N TYR A 2 5.79 -7.93 1.67
CA TYR A 2 4.93 -9.13 1.55
C TYR A 2 4.43 -9.39 0.13
N THR A 3 4.66 -8.48 -0.81
CA THR A 3 4.07 -8.55 -2.15
C THR A 3 4.48 -9.80 -2.92
N HIS A 4 5.66 -10.36 -2.64
CA HIS A 4 6.11 -11.62 -3.25
C HIS A 4 5.25 -12.83 -2.85
N LEU A 5 4.42 -12.70 -1.81
CA LEU A 5 3.54 -13.77 -1.31
C LEU A 5 2.17 -13.76 -1.98
N PHE A 6 1.84 -12.73 -2.75
CA PHE A 6 0.53 -12.62 -3.38
C PHE A 6 0.43 -13.55 -4.57
N LYS A 7 -0.78 -14.09 -4.79
CA LYS A 7 -1.06 -14.96 -5.92
C LYS A 7 -1.15 -14.17 -7.22
N ASP A 8 -0.83 -14.80 -8.34
CA ASP A 8 -0.80 -14.14 -9.64
C ASP A 8 -2.15 -13.46 -9.98
N ALA A 9 -3.27 -14.08 -9.64
CA ALA A 9 -4.59 -13.49 -9.88
C ALA A 9 -4.86 -12.25 -9.04
N GLN A 10 -4.19 -12.07 -7.89
CA GLN A 10 -4.36 -10.94 -6.98
C GLN A 10 -3.51 -9.73 -7.38
N LYS A 11 -2.35 -9.98 -7.97
CA LYS A 11 -1.34 -8.96 -8.24
C LYS A 11 -1.84 -7.76 -9.06
N PRO A 12 -2.55 -7.95 -10.19
CA PRO A 12 -3.04 -6.79 -10.96
C PRO A 12 -3.99 -5.90 -10.17
N TYR A 13 -4.87 -6.51 -9.37
CA TYR A 13 -5.80 -5.75 -8.53
C TYR A 13 -5.09 -5.03 -7.40
N PHE A 14 -4.10 -5.68 -6.79
CA PHE A 14 -3.32 -5.04 -5.75
C PHE A 14 -2.50 -3.86 -6.31
N LEU A 15 -1.93 -3.99 -7.50
CA LEU A 15 -1.24 -2.89 -8.18
C LEU A 15 -2.19 -1.70 -8.41
N ASP A 16 -3.40 -1.97 -8.89
CA ASP A 16 -4.41 -0.93 -9.05
C ASP A 16 -4.72 -0.24 -7.72
N LEU A 17 -4.80 -1.00 -6.63
CA LEU A 17 -5.06 -0.44 -5.30
C LEU A 17 -3.93 0.51 -4.86
N LEU A 18 -2.67 0.15 -5.11
CA LEU A 18 -1.53 1.02 -4.82
C LEU A 18 -1.59 2.31 -5.63
N ILE A 19 -1.99 2.23 -6.88
CA ILE A 19 -2.15 3.39 -7.75
C ILE A 19 -3.25 4.31 -7.22
N TYR A 20 -4.39 3.75 -6.82
CA TYR A 20 -5.47 4.54 -6.21
C TYR A 20 -5.02 5.20 -4.90
N ALA A 21 -4.25 4.48 -4.09
CA ALA A 21 -3.70 5.04 -2.85
C ALA A 21 -2.82 6.25 -3.14
N ALA A 22 -1.89 6.12 -4.07
CA ALA A 22 -0.97 7.18 -4.43
C ALA A 22 -1.68 8.40 -5.04
N ARG A 23 -2.82 8.18 -5.69
CA ARG A 23 -3.62 9.25 -6.31
C ARG A 23 -4.73 9.79 -5.41
N SER A 24 -4.89 9.26 -4.21
CA SER A 24 -6.00 9.64 -3.32
C SER A 24 -5.97 11.11 -2.90
N ASN A 25 -4.79 11.73 -2.88
CA ASN A 25 -4.62 13.16 -2.63
C ASN A 25 -4.42 13.97 -3.92
N LYS A 26 -4.73 13.38 -5.08
CA LYS A 26 -4.62 13.96 -6.42
C LYS A 26 -3.20 14.22 -6.91
N GLN A 27 -2.18 13.79 -6.17
CA GLN A 27 -0.78 13.95 -6.55
C GLN A 27 -0.04 12.62 -6.42
N LEU A 28 0.47 12.13 -7.53
CA LEU A 28 1.36 10.98 -7.56
C LEU A 28 2.79 11.50 -7.63
N ASP A 29 3.49 11.52 -6.49
CA ASP A 29 4.85 12.07 -6.42
C ASP A 29 5.92 11.01 -6.80
N ALA A 30 7.15 11.50 -6.95
CA ALA A 30 8.28 10.66 -7.36
C ALA A 30 8.60 9.58 -6.34
N VAL A 31 8.44 9.84 -5.05
CA VAL A 31 8.73 8.88 -3.98
C VAL A 31 7.71 7.75 -3.99
N GLN A 32 6.42 8.08 -4.16
CA GLN A 32 5.37 7.09 -4.29
C GLN A 32 5.57 6.20 -5.53
N LYS A 33 6.00 6.79 -6.65
CA LYS A 33 6.33 6.01 -7.86
C LYS A 33 7.44 4.99 -7.59
N LEU A 34 8.46 5.37 -6.83
CA LEU A 34 9.54 4.46 -6.47
C LEU A 34 9.02 3.28 -5.63
N VAL A 35 8.12 3.53 -4.69
CA VAL A 35 7.53 2.47 -3.86
C VAL A 35 6.68 1.53 -4.72
N ILE A 36 5.86 2.07 -5.61
CA ILE A 36 5.06 1.26 -6.53
C ILE A 36 5.96 0.41 -7.44
N ASN A 37 7.04 1.00 -7.98
CA ASN A 37 7.98 0.27 -8.82
C ASN A 37 8.66 -0.87 -8.06
N ALA A 38 9.02 -0.64 -6.80
CA ALA A 38 9.60 -1.67 -5.95
C ALA A 38 8.62 -2.83 -5.73
N CYS A 39 7.34 -2.52 -5.52
CA CYS A 39 6.29 -3.54 -5.41
C CYS A 39 6.14 -4.34 -6.71
N CYS A 40 6.14 -3.67 -7.85
CA CYS A 40 6.09 -4.35 -9.14
C CYS A 40 7.24 -5.34 -9.30
N THR A 41 8.45 -4.91 -8.98
CA THR A 41 9.65 -5.74 -9.05
C THR A 41 9.52 -6.94 -8.11
N GLU A 42 9.10 -6.73 -6.88
CA GLU A 42 8.92 -7.81 -5.90
C GLU A 42 7.85 -8.80 -6.32
N MET A 43 6.78 -8.33 -6.98
CA MET A 43 5.70 -9.18 -7.50
C MET A 43 6.09 -9.90 -8.81
N GLY A 44 7.22 -9.56 -9.40
CA GLY A 44 7.62 -10.11 -10.70
C GLY A 44 6.80 -9.56 -11.87
N MET A 45 6.28 -8.34 -11.73
CA MET A 45 5.49 -7.67 -12.75
C MET A 45 6.33 -6.62 -13.48
N PRO A 46 6.01 -6.33 -14.76
CA PRO A 46 6.65 -5.20 -15.44
C PRO A 46 6.26 -3.88 -14.78
N LEU A 47 7.08 -2.84 -15.00
CA LEU A 47 6.76 -1.51 -14.52
C LEU A 47 5.46 -1.02 -15.15
N CYS A 48 4.65 -0.32 -14.36
CA CYS A 48 3.33 0.15 -14.79
C CYS A 48 3.40 1.61 -15.29
N ASP A 49 2.31 2.05 -15.91
CA ASP A 49 2.12 3.44 -16.34
C ASP A 49 1.39 4.30 -15.30
N TYR A 50 1.22 3.78 -14.09
CA TYR A 50 0.54 4.44 -12.96
C TYR A 50 -0.93 4.77 -13.24
N GLN A 51 -1.56 3.97 -14.11
CA GLN A 51 -2.99 4.06 -14.38
C GLN A 51 -3.67 2.76 -14.00
N ALA A 52 -4.75 2.85 -13.24
CA ALA A 52 -5.50 1.69 -12.84
C ALA A 52 -6.27 1.12 -14.03
N ALA A 53 -6.26 -0.20 -14.17
CA ALA A 53 -6.99 -0.89 -15.22
C ALA A 53 -8.46 -1.13 -14.87
N HIS A 54 -8.80 -1.11 -13.57
CA HIS A 54 -10.14 -1.37 -13.05
C HIS A 54 -10.61 -0.21 -12.19
N THR A 55 -11.92 -0.12 -11.94
CA THR A 55 -12.45 0.88 -11.00
C THR A 55 -12.08 0.49 -9.57
N LEU A 56 -12.06 1.47 -8.67
CA LEU A 56 -11.77 1.20 -7.27
C LEU A 56 -12.76 0.20 -6.67
N GLU A 57 -14.05 0.32 -7.03
CA GLU A 57 -15.08 -0.59 -6.56
C GLU A 57 -14.79 -2.04 -7.00
N GLU A 58 -14.42 -2.25 -8.27
CA GLU A 58 -14.06 -3.56 -8.79
C GLU A 58 -12.82 -4.11 -8.07
N VAL A 59 -11.82 -3.27 -7.85
CA VAL A 59 -10.58 -3.65 -7.15
C VAL A 59 -10.88 -4.12 -5.74
N LEU A 60 -11.61 -3.33 -4.97
CA LEU A 60 -11.95 -3.67 -3.60
C LEU A 60 -12.79 -4.93 -3.51
N GLN A 61 -13.76 -5.09 -4.41
CA GLN A 61 -14.60 -6.29 -4.48
C GLN A 61 -13.77 -7.55 -4.80
N SER A 62 -12.91 -7.47 -5.82
CA SER A 62 -12.06 -8.59 -6.22
C SER A 62 -11.09 -9.02 -5.13
N LEU A 63 -10.47 -8.07 -4.46
CA LEU A 63 -9.52 -8.36 -3.39
C LEU A 63 -10.23 -8.89 -2.15
N ARG A 64 -11.41 -8.36 -1.82
CA ARG A 64 -12.19 -8.88 -0.70
C ARG A 64 -12.58 -10.34 -0.92
N ASP A 65 -13.07 -10.66 -2.12
CA ASP A 65 -13.59 -11.99 -2.44
C ASP A 65 -12.48 -13.00 -2.76
N GLY A 66 -11.35 -12.54 -3.27
CA GLY A 66 -10.25 -13.38 -3.73
C GLY A 66 -9.09 -13.54 -2.76
N THR A 67 -9.21 -13.09 -1.51
CA THR A 67 -8.11 -13.11 -0.54
C THR A 67 -8.56 -13.66 0.81
N THR A 68 -7.59 -14.15 1.58
CA THR A 68 -7.78 -14.54 2.97
C THR A 68 -7.65 -13.30 3.88
N PRO A 69 -8.14 -13.37 5.12
CA PRO A 69 -7.91 -12.28 6.09
C PRO A 69 -6.43 -11.93 6.29
N GLN A 70 -5.54 -12.92 6.28
CA GLN A 70 -4.10 -12.67 6.40
C GLN A 70 -3.57 -11.90 5.19
N GLU A 71 -3.97 -12.31 4.00
CA GLU A 71 -3.58 -11.62 2.76
C GLU A 71 -4.06 -10.18 2.74
N ARG A 72 -5.30 -9.93 3.20
CA ARG A 72 -5.82 -8.56 3.29
C ARG A 72 -5.03 -7.70 4.28
N ARG A 73 -4.61 -8.26 5.41
CA ARG A 73 -3.74 -7.53 6.35
C ARG A 73 -2.37 -7.23 5.75
N MET A 74 -1.80 -8.16 5.00
CA MET A 74 -0.55 -7.91 4.25
C MET A 74 -0.72 -6.79 3.23
N MET A 75 -1.80 -6.83 2.46
CA MET A 75 -2.12 -5.82 1.45
C MET A 75 -2.33 -4.44 2.07
N PHE A 76 -3.05 -4.38 3.19
CA PHE A 76 -3.24 -3.13 3.91
C PHE A 76 -1.91 -2.56 4.40
N THR A 77 -1.03 -3.41 4.91
CA THR A 77 0.31 -2.99 5.37
C THR A 77 1.15 -2.41 4.24
N GLU A 78 1.17 -3.07 3.09
CA GLU A 78 1.87 -2.56 1.90
C GLU A 78 1.29 -1.24 1.42
N LEU A 79 -0.04 -1.12 1.47
CA LEU A 79 -0.74 0.10 1.11
C LEU A 79 -0.33 1.27 2.00
N MET A 80 -0.20 1.04 3.30
CA MET A 80 0.26 2.05 4.23
C MET A 80 1.67 2.53 3.88
N GLY A 81 2.54 1.63 3.40
CA GLY A 81 3.88 1.99 2.95
C GLY A 81 3.89 3.05 1.87
N VAL A 82 2.95 3.00 0.93
CA VAL A 82 2.82 4.02 -0.12
C VAL A 82 2.35 5.35 0.46
N LEU A 83 1.42 5.30 1.40
CA LEU A 83 0.79 6.50 1.96
C LEU A 83 1.68 7.26 2.94
N ILE A 84 2.54 6.56 3.69
CA ILE A 84 3.38 7.19 4.71
C ILE A 84 4.78 7.54 4.23
N VAL A 85 5.17 7.14 3.01
CA VAL A 85 6.54 7.28 2.51
C VAL A 85 6.97 8.75 2.37
N ASP A 86 6.05 9.65 2.11
CA ASP A 86 6.30 11.08 1.96
C ASP A 86 5.88 11.91 3.19
N GLY A 87 5.51 11.25 4.29
CA GLY A 87 5.14 11.93 5.53
C GLY A 87 3.82 11.43 6.12
N GLU A 88 2.99 12.36 6.58
CA GLU A 88 1.73 12.04 7.22
C GLU A 88 0.61 11.79 6.21
N ILE A 89 -0.35 10.97 6.61
CA ILE A 89 -1.57 10.72 5.85
C ILE A 89 -2.49 11.94 5.99
N ASP A 90 -2.87 12.56 4.86
CA ASP A 90 -3.79 13.70 4.86
C ASP A 90 -5.27 13.26 4.91
N GLU A 91 -6.20 14.23 4.94
CA GLU A 91 -7.63 13.94 5.03
C GLU A 91 -8.16 13.15 3.84
N ASP A 92 -7.70 13.44 2.62
CA ASP A 92 -8.13 12.72 1.42
C ASP A 92 -7.65 11.28 1.46
N GLU A 93 -6.42 11.08 1.89
CA GLU A 93 -5.84 9.75 2.08
C GLU A 93 -6.54 8.98 3.19
N GLU A 94 -6.91 9.64 4.29
CA GLU A 94 -7.68 9.02 5.37
C GLU A 94 -9.03 8.50 4.88
N GLY A 95 -9.73 9.27 4.05
CA GLY A 95 -10.98 8.85 3.44
C GLY A 95 -10.82 7.59 2.59
N PHE A 96 -9.75 7.53 1.81
CA PHE A 96 -9.42 6.35 1.02
C PHE A 96 -9.10 5.13 1.91
N VAL A 97 -8.30 5.33 2.96
CA VAL A 97 -7.95 4.27 3.91
C VAL A 97 -9.21 3.68 4.55
N MET A 98 -10.17 4.52 4.96
CA MET A 98 -11.42 4.07 5.54
C MET A 98 -12.23 3.20 4.58
N GLN A 99 -12.26 3.53 3.30
CA GLN A 99 -12.91 2.69 2.28
C GLN A 99 -12.25 1.30 2.20
N VAL A 100 -10.93 1.26 2.24
CA VAL A 100 -10.18 0.00 2.20
C VAL A 100 -10.43 -0.83 3.46
N GLU A 101 -10.38 -0.20 4.63
CA GLU A 101 -10.67 -0.85 5.91
C GLU A 101 -12.05 -1.53 5.88
N GLU A 102 -13.05 -0.81 5.42
CA GLU A 102 -14.41 -1.33 5.33
C GLU A 102 -14.49 -2.51 4.36
N ALA A 103 -13.92 -2.36 3.17
CA ALA A 103 -13.93 -3.42 2.16
C ALA A 103 -13.18 -4.67 2.63
N PHE A 104 -12.09 -4.50 3.36
CA PHE A 104 -11.25 -5.61 3.85
C PHE A 104 -11.76 -6.21 5.16
N GLY A 105 -12.80 -5.63 5.75
CA GLY A 105 -13.34 -6.10 7.02
C GLY A 105 -12.38 -5.92 8.19
N LEU A 106 -11.50 -4.93 8.12
CA LEU A 106 -10.58 -4.61 9.21
C LEU A 106 -11.30 -3.75 10.26
N THR A 107 -11.09 -4.06 11.52
CA THR A 107 -11.54 -3.18 12.59
C THR A 107 -10.63 -1.96 12.65
N GLU A 108 -11.12 -0.88 13.25
CA GLU A 108 -10.32 0.33 13.45
C GLU A 108 -9.07 0.00 14.28
N ALA A 109 -9.17 -0.84 15.29
CA ALA A 109 -8.04 -1.24 16.12
C ALA A 109 -7.00 -2.05 15.34
N GLU A 110 -7.44 -2.97 14.47
CA GLU A 110 -6.53 -3.73 13.60
C GLU A 110 -5.78 -2.83 12.63
N ALA A 111 -6.51 -1.94 11.96
CA ALA A 111 -5.92 -1.00 11.01
C ALA A 111 -4.92 -0.05 11.69
N GLU A 112 -5.26 0.48 12.86
CA GLU A 112 -4.39 1.34 13.64
C GLU A 112 -3.13 0.62 14.09
N GLY A 113 -3.25 -0.63 14.52
CA GLY A 113 -2.10 -1.46 14.91
C GLY A 113 -1.15 -1.71 13.75
N LEU A 114 -1.68 -2.06 12.58
CA LEU A 114 -0.87 -2.26 11.38
C LEU A 114 -0.16 -0.98 10.94
N LEU A 115 -0.85 0.16 10.99
CA LEU A 115 -0.26 1.45 10.67
C LEU A 115 0.84 1.83 11.65
N THR A 116 0.60 1.65 12.94
CA THR A 116 1.58 1.97 14.00
C THR A 116 2.88 1.19 13.78
N GLU A 117 2.78 -0.11 13.52
CA GLU A 117 3.97 -0.92 13.28
C GLU A 117 4.66 -0.57 11.95
N SER A 118 3.89 -0.22 10.93
CA SER A 118 4.45 0.23 9.65
C SER A 118 5.28 1.51 9.82
N ILE A 119 4.78 2.46 10.58
CA ILE A 119 5.50 3.70 10.92
C ILE A 119 6.76 3.38 11.71
N ALA A 120 6.69 2.46 12.67
CA ALA A 120 7.84 2.06 13.49
C ALA A 120 8.96 1.47 12.63
N ILE A 121 8.61 0.63 11.66
CA ILE A 121 9.58 0.05 10.71
C ILE A 121 10.23 1.15 9.87
N MET A 122 9.44 2.06 9.35
CA MET A 122 9.96 3.16 8.53
C MET A 122 10.89 4.07 9.34
N ASP A 123 10.52 4.41 10.57
CA ASP A 123 11.35 5.23 11.45
C ASP A 123 12.67 4.52 11.78
N ALA A 124 12.61 3.22 12.06
CA ALA A 124 13.82 2.44 12.32
C ALA A 124 14.73 2.39 11.09
N TYR A 125 14.16 2.18 9.92
CA TYR A 125 14.91 2.18 8.66
C TYR A 125 15.58 3.54 8.42
N ASN A 126 14.87 4.63 8.66
CA ASN A 126 15.41 5.98 8.48
C ASN A 126 16.54 6.27 9.47
N ARG A 127 16.40 5.83 10.72
CA ARG A 127 17.47 5.96 11.72
C ARG A 127 18.71 5.16 11.32
N LEU A 128 18.51 3.94 10.87
CA LEU A 128 19.60 3.08 10.42
C LEU A 128 20.33 3.70 9.23
N THR A 129 19.59 4.19 8.25
CA THR A 129 20.14 4.86 7.07
C THR A 129 20.97 6.09 7.47
N SER A 130 20.46 6.89 8.41
CA SER A 130 21.20 8.07 8.93
C SER A 130 22.51 7.67 9.60
N MET A 131 22.53 6.54 10.31
CA MET A 131 23.73 6.04 10.94
C MET A 131 24.76 5.57 9.92
N ILE A 132 24.31 4.92 8.84
CA ILE A 132 25.17 4.38 7.78
C ILE A 132 25.81 5.52 6.98
N TYR A 133 25.03 6.54 6.63
CA TYR A 133 25.50 7.66 5.80
C TYR A 133 26.00 8.85 6.61
N LYS A 134 26.24 8.66 7.88
CA LYS A 134 26.81 9.68 8.73
C LYS A 134 28.20 10.07 8.25
N ALA A 135 28.43 11.37 8.09
CA ALA A 135 29.73 11.92 7.69
C ALA A 135 30.76 11.76 8.80
#